data_8df3c4817f12805467dffbfd2cc40b8a
#
_entry.id   8df3c4817f12805467dffbfd2cc40b8a
#
_cell.length_a   1.000
_cell.length_b   1.000
_cell.length_c   1.000
_cell.angle_alpha   90.00
_cell.angle_beta   90.00
_cell.angle_gamma   90.00
#
_symmetry.space_group_name_H-M   'P 1'
#
loop_
_entity.id
_entity.type
_entity.pdbx_description
1 polymer ?
#
loop_
_entity_poly.entity_id
_entity_poly.type
_entity_poly.pdbx_seq_one_letter_code
_entity_poly.pdbx_strand_id
1 'polypeptide(L)'
;MGHYAHAVSIYIDDQPVTLPGPSLKELLDAARARLANDQGATHTGPGRVVVEILLDGEKLDPDTLAARGAEDMSGREIRLNTADPARLAVDTLEQVRGRLADAATAQKQAATLLQQDQAQAGYELVGGSVAGWLQVQQAVLHTAMLLGINLDQLKVGGQPAHAVTQRSLEQLETVKEHLQAQDPVGLADSLAYEWPELTDQWFELIDTLIETIEG
;
A
#
# COMPACT_ATOMS: atom_id res chain seq x y z
N MET A 1 41.79 -23.31 -24.05
CA MET A 1 41.61 -22.70 -22.73
C MET A 1 40.11 -22.51 -22.56
N GLY A 2 39.47 -23.37 -21.76
CA GLY A 2 38.02 -23.30 -21.54
C GLY A 2 37.72 -22.11 -20.67
N HIS A 3 36.89 -21.17 -21.16
CA HIS A 3 36.21 -20.20 -20.34
C HIS A 3 35.23 -20.97 -19.46
N TYR A 4 35.58 -21.17 -18.19
CA TYR A 4 34.59 -21.46 -17.18
C TYR A 4 33.75 -20.17 -17.04
N ALA A 5 32.61 -20.14 -17.72
CA ALA A 5 31.58 -19.16 -17.42
C ALA A 5 31.23 -19.38 -15.93
N HIS A 6 31.63 -18.47 -15.08
CA HIS A 6 31.21 -18.48 -13.68
C HIS A 6 29.70 -18.39 -13.68
N ALA A 7 29.02 -19.47 -13.29
CA ALA A 7 27.57 -19.50 -13.19
C ALA A 7 27.13 -18.46 -12.16
N VAL A 8 26.04 -17.76 -12.47
CA VAL A 8 25.37 -16.90 -11.48
C VAL A 8 24.82 -17.77 -10.36
N SER A 9 25.00 -17.36 -9.11
CA SER A 9 24.43 -18.03 -7.94
C SER A 9 23.14 -17.30 -7.55
N ILE A 10 21.99 -18.00 -7.63
CA ILE A 10 20.70 -17.39 -7.36
C ILE A 10 20.01 -18.13 -6.21
N TYR A 11 19.47 -17.37 -5.28
CA TYR A 11 18.71 -17.87 -4.15
C TYR A 11 17.34 -17.20 -4.09
N ILE A 12 16.30 -17.99 -3.84
CA ILE A 12 14.95 -17.50 -3.49
C ILE A 12 14.65 -18.00 -2.09
N ASP A 13 14.43 -17.09 -1.13
CA ASP A 13 14.22 -17.40 0.28
C ASP A 13 15.30 -18.38 0.81
N ASP A 14 16.58 -18.05 0.54
CA ASP A 14 17.78 -18.84 0.88
C ASP A 14 17.87 -20.23 0.20
N GLN A 15 16.95 -20.59 -0.68
CA GLN A 15 17.01 -21.84 -1.44
C GLN A 15 17.71 -21.59 -2.79
N PRO A 16 18.75 -22.38 -3.14
CA PRO A 16 19.43 -22.22 -4.41
C PRO A 16 18.50 -22.60 -5.58
N VAL A 17 18.47 -21.76 -6.60
CA VAL A 17 17.63 -21.98 -7.79
C VAL A 17 18.44 -21.76 -9.06
N THR A 18 18.04 -22.43 -10.14
CA THR A 18 18.55 -22.16 -11.47
C THR A 18 17.48 -21.44 -12.27
N LEU A 19 17.81 -20.25 -12.78
CA LEU A 19 16.93 -19.45 -13.62
C LEU A 19 17.61 -19.20 -14.97
N PRO A 20 16.83 -19.12 -16.06
CA PRO A 20 17.35 -18.80 -17.39
C PRO A 20 17.62 -17.31 -17.54
N GLY A 21 18.66 -16.96 -18.30
CA GLY A 21 19.01 -15.59 -18.68
C GLY A 21 20.35 -15.14 -18.10
N PRO A 22 21.14 -14.35 -18.86
CA PRO A 22 22.42 -13.81 -18.43
C PRO A 22 22.29 -12.49 -17.69
N SER A 23 21.23 -11.69 -17.93
CA SER A 23 21.07 -10.34 -17.36
C SER A 23 20.20 -10.32 -16.10
N LEU A 24 20.40 -9.31 -15.27
CA LEU A 24 19.60 -9.11 -14.05
C LEU A 24 18.10 -9.08 -14.35
N LYS A 25 17.70 -8.36 -15.42
CA LYS A 25 16.29 -8.27 -15.82
C LYS A 25 15.70 -9.62 -16.18
N GLU A 26 16.40 -10.40 -17.04
CA GLU A 26 15.92 -11.72 -17.47
C GLU A 26 15.80 -12.69 -16.30
N LEU A 27 16.75 -12.66 -15.37
CA LEU A 27 16.73 -13.48 -14.16
C LEU A 27 15.56 -13.12 -13.25
N LEU A 28 15.27 -11.81 -13.09
CA LEU A 28 14.12 -11.36 -12.29
C LEU A 28 12.77 -11.70 -12.96
N ASP A 29 12.68 -11.58 -14.29
CA ASP A 29 11.47 -11.95 -15.03
C ASP A 29 11.23 -13.46 -14.93
N ALA A 30 12.30 -14.28 -15.01
CA ALA A 30 12.23 -15.73 -14.82
C ALA A 30 11.85 -16.10 -13.37
N ALA A 31 12.38 -15.38 -12.37
CA ALA A 31 12.00 -15.57 -10.97
C ALA A 31 10.51 -15.28 -10.74
N ARG A 32 10.01 -14.17 -11.28
CA ARG A 32 8.58 -13.79 -11.19
C ARG A 32 7.69 -14.85 -11.84
N ALA A 33 8.05 -15.30 -13.04
CA ALA A 33 7.30 -16.35 -13.73
C ALA A 33 7.28 -17.67 -12.93
N ARG A 34 8.39 -18.03 -12.28
CA ARG A 34 8.46 -19.21 -11.41
C ARG A 34 7.57 -19.06 -10.18
N LEU A 35 7.67 -17.94 -9.49
CA LEU A 35 6.87 -17.64 -8.28
C LEU A 35 5.37 -17.59 -8.59
N ALA A 36 4.98 -17.10 -9.76
CA ALA A 36 3.59 -17.12 -10.21
C ALA A 36 3.07 -18.54 -10.49
N ASN A 37 3.94 -19.47 -10.90
CA ASN A 37 3.58 -20.86 -11.21
C ASN A 37 3.71 -21.80 -9.99
N ASP A 38 4.41 -21.38 -8.94
CA ASP A 38 4.67 -22.21 -7.73
C ASP A 38 3.48 -22.14 -6.74
N GLN A 39 2.27 -21.93 -7.26
CA GLN A 39 1.03 -22.01 -6.51
C GLN A 39 0.81 -23.47 -6.13
N GLY A 40 1.16 -23.84 -4.90
CA GLY A 40 0.69 -25.10 -4.32
C GLY A 40 -0.83 -25.17 -4.46
N ALA A 41 -1.36 -26.34 -4.84
CA ALA A 41 -2.72 -26.64 -5.27
C ALA A 41 -3.88 -26.23 -4.33
N THR A 42 -3.66 -25.35 -3.38
CA THR A 42 -4.60 -24.95 -2.33
C THR A 42 -4.88 -23.45 -2.20
N HIS A 43 -4.19 -22.57 -2.96
CA HIS A 43 -4.40 -21.11 -2.83
C HIS A 43 -4.84 -20.49 -4.16
N THR A 44 -6.02 -19.88 -4.16
CA THR A 44 -6.60 -19.10 -5.27
C THR A 44 -6.05 -17.67 -5.38
N GLY A 45 -5.04 -17.31 -4.58
CA GLY A 45 -4.44 -15.98 -4.53
C GLY A 45 -3.24 -15.79 -5.48
N PRO A 46 -2.76 -14.56 -5.67
CA PRO A 46 -1.53 -14.29 -6.42
C PRO A 46 -0.34 -14.98 -5.75
N GLY A 47 0.57 -15.55 -6.57
CA GLY A 47 1.78 -16.22 -6.08
C GLY A 47 2.68 -15.28 -5.28
N ARG A 48 3.71 -15.83 -4.59
CA ARG A 48 4.66 -15.03 -3.80
C ARG A 48 5.27 -13.91 -4.65
N VAL A 49 5.48 -12.76 -4.03
CA VAL A 49 6.07 -11.57 -4.67
C VAL A 49 7.48 -11.31 -4.12
N VAL A 50 8.39 -10.88 -4.98
CA VAL A 50 9.74 -10.46 -4.57
C VAL A 50 9.63 -9.12 -3.86
N VAL A 51 10.06 -9.07 -2.61
CA VAL A 51 10.02 -7.86 -1.76
C VAL A 51 11.40 -7.24 -1.53
N GLU A 52 12.45 -8.01 -1.76
CA GLU A 52 13.82 -7.54 -1.62
C GLU A 52 14.75 -8.28 -2.56
N ILE A 53 15.70 -7.54 -3.14
CA ILE A 53 16.73 -8.05 -4.05
C ILE A 53 18.08 -7.64 -3.49
N LEU A 54 18.94 -8.63 -3.26
CA LEU A 54 20.32 -8.42 -2.86
C LEU A 54 21.23 -8.89 -3.98
N LEU A 55 22.20 -8.07 -4.36
CA LEU A 55 23.26 -8.41 -5.32
C LEU A 55 24.59 -8.35 -4.60
N ASP A 56 25.25 -9.50 -4.50
CA ASP A 56 26.50 -9.68 -3.72
C ASP A 56 26.36 -9.17 -2.26
N GLY A 57 25.16 -9.33 -1.67
CA GLY A 57 24.84 -8.92 -0.32
C GLY A 57 24.40 -7.45 -0.17
N GLU A 58 24.44 -6.66 -1.24
CA GLU A 58 23.98 -5.27 -1.25
C GLU A 58 22.53 -5.19 -1.72
N LYS A 59 21.66 -4.50 -0.97
CA LYS A 59 20.27 -4.29 -1.31
C LYS A 59 20.15 -3.32 -2.49
N LEU A 60 19.42 -3.74 -3.52
CA LEU A 60 19.13 -2.91 -4.68
C LEU A 60 17.83 -2.12 -4.46
N ASP A 61 17.93 -0.79 -4.62
CA ASP A 61 16.75 0.07 -4.75
C ASP A 61 16.17 0.04 -6.17
N PRO A 62 14.92 0.51 -6.38
CA PRO A 62 14.26 0.45 -7.69
C PRO A 62 15.01 1.19 -8.81
N ASP A 63 15.68 2.30 -8.51
CA ASP A 63 16.40 3.10 -9.51
C ASP A 63 17.69 2.36 -9.95
N THR A 64 18.43 1.84 -8.99
CA THR A 64 19.62 1.00 -9.24
C THR A 64 19.22 -0.27 -10.00
N LEU A 65 18.10 -0.89 -9.65
CA LEU A 65 17.59 -2.06 -10.35
C LEU A 65 17.27 -1.75 -11.82
N ALA A 66 16.62 -0.62 -12.09
CA ALA A 66 16.31 -0.18 -13.46
C ALA A 66 17.60 0.11 -14.26
N ALA A 67 18.58 0.78 -13.65
CA ALA A 67 19.85 1.11 -14.29
C ALA A 67 20.69 -0.13 -14.61
N ARG A 68 20.69 -1.16 -13.76
CA ARG A 68 21.51 -2.38 -13.87
C ARG A 68 20.81 -3.54 -14.55
N GLY A 69 19.57 -3.37 -15.00
CA GLY A 69 18.75 -4.44 -15.55
C GLY A 69 19.39 -5.21 -16.71
N ALA A 70 20.19 -4.55 -17.55
CA ALA A 70 20.90 -5.15 -18.68
C ALA A 70 22.29 -5.71 -18.33
N GLU A 71 22.75 -5.57 -17.08
CA GLU A 71 24.06 -6.03 -16.62
C GLU A 71 24.13 -7.57 -16.63
N ASP A 72 25.26 -8.11 -17.12
CA ASP A 72 25.55 -9.54 -17.06
C ASP A 72 25.87 -9.94 -15.61
N MET A 73 25.17 -10.94 -15.11
CA MET A 73 25.27 -11.45 -13.74
C MET A 73 26.24 -12.62 -13.57
N SER A 74 27.04 -12.95 -14.59
CA SER A 74 28.02 -14.05 -14.53
C SER A 74 28.98 -13.88 -13.34
N GLY A 75 29.04 -14.89 -12.49
CA GLY A 75 29.90 -14.90 -11.29
C GLY A 75 29.39 -14.04 -10.12
N ARG A 76 28.19 -13.51 -10.20
CA ARG A 76 27.56 -12.73 -9.12
C ARG A 76 26.60 -13.60 -8.30
N GLU A 77 26.30 -13.15 -7.07
CA GLU A 77 25.30 -13.75 -6.22
C GLU A 77 24.05 -12.87 -6.17
N ILE A 78 22.89 -13.46 -6.45
CA ILE A 78 21.60 -12.80 -6.36
C ILE A 78 20.75 -13.52 -5.30
N ARG A 79 20.24 -12.77 -4.32
CA ARG A 79 19.28 -13.27 -3.35
C ARG A 79 17.96 -12.51 -3.51
N LEU A 80 16.88 -13.25 -3.64
CA LEU A 80 15.51 -12.75 -3.75
C LEU A 80 14.74 -13.19 -2.52
N ASN A 81 14.36 -12.22 -1.69
CA ASN A 81 13.46 -12.49 -0.58
C ASN A 81 12.03 -12.25 -1.06
N THR A 82 11.15 -13.20 -0.77
CA THR A 82 9.76 -13.15 -1.22
C THR A 82 8.81 -13.12 -0.04
N ALA A 83 7.59 -12.62 -0.28
CA ALA A 83 6.53 -12.63 0.71
C ALA A 83 5.21 -13.08 0.08
N ASP A 84 4.31 -13.51 0.94
CA ASP A 84 2.92 -13.74 0.59
C ASP A 84 2.23 -12.37 0.42
N PRO A 85 1.70 -12.05 -0.77
CA PRO A 85 1.04 -10.76 -1.00
C PRO A 85 -0.22 -10.58 -0.16
N ALA A 86 -0.95 -11.65 0.15
CA ALA A 86 -2.12 -11.59 1.02
C ALA A 86 -1.74 -11.15 2.44
N ARG A 87 -0.68 -11.77 2.99
CA ARG A 87 -0.17 -11.39 4.32
C ARG A 87 0.36 -9.95 4.34
N LEU A 88 1.14 -9.55 3.34
CA LEU A 88 1.61 -8.16 3.23
C LEU A 88 0.46 -7.16 3.15
N ALA A 89 -0.60 -7.52 2.44
CA ALA A 89 -1.80 -6.71 2.31
C ALA A 89 -2.51 -6.55 3.66
N VAL A 90 -2.70 -7.64 4.41
CA VAL A 90 -3.30 -7.60 5.76
C VAL A 90 -2.44 -6.75 6.69
N ASP A 91 -1.13 -7.00 6.78
CA ASP A 91 -0.21 -6.22 7.62
C ASP A 91 -0.27 -4.70 7.26
N THR A 92 -0.39 -4.37 5.97
CA THR A 92 -0.54 -2.99 5.49
C THR A 92 -1.88 -2.39 5.92
N LEU A 93 -2.98 -3.14 5.76
CA LEU A 93 -4.33 -2.68 6.14
C LEU A 93 -4.43 -2.44 7.66
N GLU A 94 -3.84 -3.30 8.48
CA GLU A 94 -3.78 -3.10 9.93
C GLU A 94 -3.00 -1.83 10.30
N GLN A 95 -1.87 -1.57 9.64
CA GLN A 95 -1.11 -0.34 9.85
C GLN A 95 -1.91 0.92 9.48
N VAL A 96 -2.58 0.93 8.34
CA VAL A 96 -3.36 2.10 7.92
C VAL A 96 -4.64 2.26 8.73
N ARG A 97 -5.19 1.19 9.30
CA ARG A 97 -6.27 1.25 10.27
C ARG A 97 -5.86 2.07 11.51
N GLY A 98 -4.64 1.88 12.01
CA GLY A 98 -4.06 2.72 13.07
C GLY A 98 -3.92 4.19 12.65
N ARG A 99 -3.43 4.45 11.44
CA ARG A 99 -3.31 5.82 10.90
C ARG A 99 -4.65 6.51 10.71
N LEU A 100 -5.69 5.77 10.34
CA LEU A 100 -7.06 6.29 10.26
C LEU A 100 -7.56 6.74 11.64
N ALA A 101 -7.28 5.97 12.70
CA ALA A 101 -7.62 6.34 14.07
C ALA A 101 -6.89 7.62 14.52
N ASP A 102 -5.61 7.75 14.18
CA ASP A 102 -4.82 8.95 14.46
C ASP A 102 -5.38 10.18 13.71
N ALA A 103 -5.72 10.01 12.41
CA ALA A 103 -6.31 11.07 11.60
C ALA A 103 -7.67 11.51 12.16
N ALA A 104 -8.54 10.58 12.55
CA ALA A 104 -9.83 10.87 13.17
C ALA A 104 -9.67 11.63 14.50
N THR A 105 -8.68 11.25 15.31
CA THR A 105 -8.36 11.95 16.56
C THR A 105 -7.91 13.39 16.29
N ALA A 106 -7.00 13.57 15.31
CA ALA A 106 -6.54 14.89 14.90
C ALA A 106 -7.67 15.78 14.37
N GLN A 107 -8.60 15.22 13.59
CA GLN A 107 -9.78 15.91 13.08
C GLN A 107 -10.70 16.42 14.22
N LYS A 108 -10.98 15.56 15.18
CA LYS A 108 -11.79 15.94 16.35
C LYS A 108 -11.13 17.05 17.17
N GLN A 109 -9.81 16.98 17.35
CA GLN A 109 -9.05 18.02 18.03
C GLN A 109 -9.05 19.33 17.22
N ALA A 110 -8.86 19.25 15.89
CA ALA A 110 -8.90 20.39 15.00
C ALA A 110 -10.26 21.11 15.07
N ALA A 111 -11.38 20.37 14.99
CA ALA A 111 -12.71 20.91 15.13
C ALA A 111 -12.87 21.69 16.44
N THR A 112 -12.40 21.11 17.56
CA THR A 112 -12.45 21.76 18.89
C THR A 112 -11.63 23.05 18.91
N LEU A 113 -10.43 23.07 18.36
CA LEU A 113 -9.57 24.25 18.32
C LEU A 113 -10.17 25.36 17.45
N LEU A 114 -10.73 25.01 16.30
CA LEU A 114 -11.41 25.96 15.41
C LEU A 114 -12.62 26.61 16.10
N GLN A 115 -13.42 25.82 16.85
CA GLN A 115 -14.55 26.34 17.65
C GLN A 115 -14.12 27.22 18.83
N GLN A 116 -12.87 27.13 19.27
CA GLN A 116 -12.28 27.95 20.36
C GLN A 116 -11.47 29.14 19.84
N ASP A 117 -11.68 29.57 18.60
CA ASP A 117 -10.95 30.67 17.95
C ASP A 117 -9.42 30.45 17.84
N GLN A 118 -8.96 29.18 17.95
CA GLN A 118 -7.56 28.80 17.79
C GLN A 118 -7.28 28.31 16.36
N ALA A 119 -7.62 29.14 15.37
CA ALA A 119 -7.67 28.76 13.97
C ALA A 119 -6.31 28.24 13.45
N GLN A 120 -5.19 28.87 13.81
CA GLN A 120 -3.86 28.45 13.35
C GLN A 120 -3.53 27.01 13.77
N ALA A 121 -3.72 26.70 15.06
CA ALA A 121 -3.46 25.35 15.57
C ALA A 121 -4.45 24.32 14.99
N GLY A 122 -5.70 24.73 14.77
CA GLY A 122 -6.70 23.91 14.10
C GLY A 122 -6.29 23.56 12.67
N TYR A 123 -5.85 24.53 11.87
CA TYR A 123 -5.41 24.31 10.49
C TYR A 123 -4.18 23.39 10.40
N GLU A 124 -3.22 23.50 11.33
CA GLU A 124 -2.06 22.61 11.37
C GLU A 124 -2.46 21.14 11.59
N LEU A 125 -3.40 20.87 12.49
CA LEU A 125 -3.94 19.52 12.71
C LEU A 125 -4.73 19.01 11.49
N VAL A 126 -5.51 19.86 10.83
CA VAL A 126 -6.22 19.50 9.59
C VAL A 126 -5.23 19.05 8.53
N GLY A 127 -4.14 19.79 8.32
CA GLY A 127 -3.11 19.42 7.35
C GLY A 127 -2.52 18.03 7.62
N GLY A 128 -2.20 17.71 8.87
CA GLY A 128 -1.72 16.39 9.28
C GLY A 128 -2.75 15.28 9.05
N SER A 129 -4.02 15.54 9.40
CA SER A 129 -5.09 14.56 9.23
C SER A 129 -5.38 14.27 7.75
N VAL A 130 -5.41 15.29 6.89
CA VAL A 130 -5.57 15.13 5.44
C VAL A 130 -4.46 14.26 4.84
N ALA A 131 -3.20 14.50 5.24
CA ALA A 131 -2.09 13.66 4.80
C ALA A 131 -2.25 12.20 5.24
N GLY A 132 -2.73 11.96 6.47
CA GLY A 132 -3.08 10.63 6.97
C GLY A 132 -4.16 9.96 6.13
N TRP A 133 -5.24 10.66 5.83
CA TRP A 133 -6.33 10.17 4.99
C TRP A 133 -5.88 9.78 3.58
N LEU A 134 -5.05 10.59 2.93
CA LEU A 134 -4.52 10.27 1.60
C LEU A 134 -3.67 8.99 1.62
N GLN A 135 -2.88 8.77 2.68
CA GLN A 135 -2.11 7.53 2.84
C GLN A 135 -3.02 6.31 3.04
N VAL A 136 -4.09 6.43 3.84
CA VAL A 136 -5.07 5.36 4.02
C VAL A 136 -5.75 5.01 2.69
N GLN A 137 -6.23 6.01 1.95
CA GLN A 137 -6.85 5.79 0.64
C GLN A 137 -5.91 5.08 -0.33
N GLN A 138 -4.66 5.55 -0.45
CA GLN A 138 -3.68 4.93 -1.33
C GLN A 138 -3.41 3.47 -0.96
N ALA A 139 -3.24 3.17 0.33
CA ALA A 139 -2.97 1.81 0.77
C ALA A 139 -4.15 0.87 0.48
N VAL A 140 -5.39 1.29 0.74
CA VAL A 140 -6.59 0.51 0.44
C VAL A 140 -6.72 0.24 -1.06
N LEU A 141 -6.56 1.26 -1.91
CA LEU A 141 -6.66 1.12 -3.36
C LEU A 141 -5.53 0.23 -3.93
N HIS A 142 -4.29 0.42 -3.47
CA HIS A 142 -3.16 -0.39 -3.91
C HIS A 142 -3.32 -1.85 -3.48
N THR A 143 -3.82 -2.11 -2.26
CA THR A 143 -4.10 -3.46 -1.78
C THR A 143 -5.16 -4.14 -2.64
N ALA A 144 -6.28 -3.47 -2.90
CA ALA A 144 -7.33 -4.00 -3.76
C ALA A 144 -6.81 -4.32 -5.18
N MET A 145 -6.02 -3.42 -5.77
CA MET A 145 -5.37 -3.64 -7.08
C MET A 145 -4.40 -4.82 -7.07
N LEU A 146 -3.54 -4.91 -6.06
CA LEU A 146 -2.52 -5.96 -5.95
C LEU A 146 -3.16 -7.35 -5.89
N LEU A 147 -4.26 -7.47 -5.17
CA LEU A 147 -4.95 -8.75 -4.96
C LEU A 147 -6.10 -9.00 -5.95
N GLY A 148 -6.36 -8.06 -6.88
CA GLY A 148 -7.45 -8.16 -7.85
C GLY A 148 -8.84 -8.09 -7.21
N ILE A 149 -8.97 -7.46 -6.04
CA ILE A 149 -10.24 -7.30 -5.33
C ILE A 149 -11.05 -6.19 -6.00
N ASN A 150 -12.28 -6.52 -6.42
CA ASN A 150 -13.19 -5.54 -7.00
C ASN A 150 -14.01 -4.85 -5.90
N LEU A 151 -13.71 -3.58 -5.63
CA LEU A 151 -14.40 -2.76 -4.62
C LEU A 151 -15.90 -2.56 -4.90
N ASP A 152 -16.36 -2.71 -6.16
CA ASP A 152 -17.78 -2.63 -6.49
C ASP A 152 -18.58 -3.84 -5.97
N GLN A 153 -17.90 -4.96 -5.73
CA GLN A 153 -18.50 -6.19 -5.20
C GLN A 153 -18.50 -6.24 -3.67
N LEU A 154 -17.65 -5.47 -3.03
CA LEU A 154 -17.61 -5.33 -1.58
C LEU A 154 -18.70 -4.38 -1.11
N LYS A 155 -19.27 -4.68 0.06
CA LYS A 155 -20.30 -3.84 0.67
C LYS A 155 -19.86 -3.35 2.03
N VAL A 156 -20.05 -2.06 2.26
CA VAL A 156 -19.78 -1.33 3.50
C VAL A 156 -21.05 -0.57 3.86
N GLY A 157 -21.62 -0.82 5.03
CA GLY A 157 -22.89 -0.21 5.41
C GLY A 157 -24.04 -0.51 4.42
N GLY A 158 -23.98 -1.63 3.70
CA GLY A 158 -24.94 -1.99 2.67
C GLY A 158 -24.74 -1.32 1.30
N GLN A 159 -23.77 -0.40 1.16
CA GLN A 159 -23.41 0.27 -0.09
C GLN A 159 -22.14 -0.35 -0.71
N PRO A 160 -21.93 -0.23 -2.03
CA PRO A 160 -20.68 -0.64 -2.65
C PRO A 160 -19.49 0.16 -2.06
N ALA A 161 -18.36 -0.52 -1.82
CA ALA A 161 -17.17 0.12 -1.22
C ALA A 161 -16.64 1.32 -2.02
N HIS A 162 -16.81 1.31 -3.36
CA HIS A 162 -16.42 2.48 -4.16
C HIS A 162 -17.19 3.75 -3.79
N ALA A 163 -18.44 3.65 -3.30
CA ALA A 163 -19.21 4.82 -2.87
C ALA A 163 -18.59 5.47 -1.62
N VAL A 164 -18.02 4.66 -0.72
CA VAL A 164 -17.28 5.17 0.46
C VAL A 164 -16.01 5.90 0.02
N THR A 165 -15.26 5.34 -0.93
CA THR A 165 -14.04 5.99 -1.46
C THR A 165 -14.36 7.29 -2.20
N GLN A 166 -15.46 7.31 -2.98
CA GLN A 166 -15.91 8.52 -3.67
C GLN A 166 -16.32 9.62 -2.67
N ARG A 167 -17.10 9.27 -1.65
CA ARG A 167 -17.52 10.21 -0.59
C ARG A 167 -16.31 10.83 0.13
N SER A 168 -15.24 10.07 0.36
CA SER A 168 -14.05 10.63 0.98
C SER A 168 -13.31 11.64 0.11
N LEU A 169 -13.32 11.47 -1.21
CA LEU A 169 -12.78 12.47 -2.14
C LEU A 169 -13.60 13.76 -2.12
N GLU A 170 -14.92 13.66 -2.08
CA GLU A 170 -15.84 14.80 -1.98
C GLU A 170 -15.61 15.57 -0.67
N GLN A 171 -15.47 14.87 0.45
CA GLN A 171 -15.18 15.49 1.74
C GLN A 171 -13.80 16.17 1.79
N LEU A 172 -12.78 15.58 1.16
CA LEU A 172 -11.46 16.23 1.06
C LEU A 172 -11.52 17.52 0.22
N GLU A 173 -12.32 17.55 -0.85
CA GLU A 173 -12.52 18.77 -1.63
C GLU A 173 -13.28 19.85 -0.80
N THR A 174 -14.30 19.46 -0.03
CA THR A 174 -14.99 20.37 0.91
C THR A 174 -14.03 20.97 1.94
N VAL A 175 -13.15 20.16 2.54
CA VAL A 175 -12.10 20.66 3.45
C VAL A 175 -11.21 21.69 2.74
N LYS A 176 -10.78 21.41 1.53
CA LYS A 176 -9.95 22.31 0.73
C LYS A 176 -10.69 23.63 0.44
N GLU A 177 -11.98 23.58 0.11
CA GLU A 177 -12.81 24.77 -0.13
C GLU A 177 -12.89 25.65 1.11
N HIS A 178 -13.16 25.08 2.31
CA HIS A 178 -13.17 25.84 3.57
C HIS A 178 -11.80 26.44 3.90
N LEU A 179 -10.70 25.72 3.65
CA LEU A 179 -9.35 26.23 3.85
C LEU A 179 -9.06 27.42 2.92
N GLN A 180 -9.45 27.35 1.65
CA GLN A 180 -9.25 28.41 0.65
C GLN A 180 -10.12 29.64 0.97
N ALA A 181 -11.34 29.41 1.45
CA ALA A 181 -12.26 30.48 1.86
C ALA A 181 -11.89 31.10 3.22
N GLN A 182 -10.91 30.55 3.94
CA GLN A 182 -10.58 30.91 5.31
C GLN A 182 -11.83 30.87 6.23
N ASP A 183 -12.64 29.81 6.06
CA ASP A 183 -13.86 29.57 6.82
C ASP A 183 -13.63 28.54 7.95
N PRO A 184 -13.20 28.99 9.16
CA PRO A 184 -12.94 28.10 10.28
C PRO A 184 -14.24 27.48 10.84
N VAL A 185 -15.37 28.15 10.68
CA VAL A 185 -16.66 27.66 11.21
C VAL A 185 -17.17 26.50 10.36
N GLY A 186 -17.27 26.68 9.05
CA GLY A 186 -17.68 25.62 8.13
C GLY A 186 -16.74 24.41 8.20
N LEU A 187 -15.43 24.66 8.32
CA LEU A 187 -14.45 23.59 8.49
C LEU A 187 -14.68 22.82 9.80
N ALA A 188 -14.89 23.53 10.92
CA ALA A 188 -15.16 22.89 12.22
C ALA A 188 -16.42 22.03 12.19
N ASP A 189 -17.48 22.52 11.56
CA ASP A 189 -18.75 21.81 11.43
C ASP A 189 -18.59 20.55 10.55
N SER A 190 -17.93 20.66 9.41
CA SER A 190 -17.64 19.51 8.56
C SER A 190 -16.86 18.44 9.33
N LEU A 191 -15.76 18.81 10.01
CA LEU A 191 -14.94 17.88 10.79
C LEU A 191 -15.69 17.25 11.97
N ALA A 192 -16.63 17.99 12.59
CA ALA A 192 -17.36 17.50 13.75
C ALA A 192 -18.54 16.57 13.39
N TYR A 193 -19.21 16.80 12.27
CA TYR A 193 -20.49 16.16 11.97
C TYR A 193 -20.47 15.24 10.75
N GLU A 194 -19.65 15.51 9.73
CA GLU A 194 -19.64 14.73 8.49
C GLU A 194 -18.56 13.63 8.49
N TRP A 195 -17.38 13.96 9.02
CA TRP A 195 -16.25 13.03 9.03
C TRP A 195 -16.39 11.82 9.95
N PRO A 196 -17.06 11.87 11.12
CA PRO A 196 -17.19 10.71 11.98
C PRO A 196 -17.85 9.51 11.28
N GLU A 197 -18.98 9.73 10.60
CA GLU A 197 -19.66 8.67 9.86
C GLU A 197 -18.81 8.11 8.74
N LEU A 198 -18.10 8.96 7.99
CA LEU A 198 -17.18 8.54 6.95
C LEU A 198 -16.02 7.72 7.52
N THR A 199 -15.49 8.12 8.67
CA THR A 199 -14.42 7.39 9.37
C THR A 199 -14.88 5.98 9.75
N ASP A 200 -16.09 5.84 10.30
CA ASP A 200 -16.66 4.53 10.66
C ASP A 200 -16.83 3.64 9.42
N GLN A 201 -17.28 4.20 8.30
CA GLN A 201 -17.37 3.47 7.02
C GLN A 201 -16.00 3.03 6.50
N TRP A 202 -14.95 3.82 6.70
CA TRP A 202 -13.59 3.43 6.31
C TRP A 202 -13.01 2.36 7.22
N PHE A 203 -13.31 2.35 8.52
CA PHE A 203 -12.97 1.21 9.39
C PHE A 203 -13.64 -0.07 8.90
N GLU A 204 -14.95 -0.02 8.62
CA GLU A 204 -15.68 -1.17 8.08
C GLU A 204 -15.10 -1.65 6.74
N LEU A 205 -14.71 -0.72 5.84
CA LEU A 205 -14.08 -1.06 4.56
C LEU A 205 -12.76 -1.79 4.76
N ILE A 206 -11.89 -1.30 5.66
CA ILE A 206 -10.61 -1.93 5.96
C ILE A 206 -10.83 -3.32 6.56
N ASP A 207 -11.73 -3.44 7.53
CA ASP A 207 -12.05 -4.71 8.19
C ASP A 207 -12.66 -5.72 7.17
N THR A 208 -13.56 -5.29 6.29
CA THR A 208 -14.13 -6.11 5.20
C THR A 208 -13.06 -6.59 4.21
N LEU A 209 -12.07 -5.73 3.88
CA LEU A 209 -10.96 -6.12 3.02
C LEU A 209 -10.09 -7.17 3.68
N ILE A 210 -9.75 -7.01 4.96
CA ILE A 210 -8.97 -8.00 5.73
C ILE A 210 -9.71 -9.34 5.74
N GLU A 211 -10.98 -9.36 6.09
CA GLU A 211 -11.80 -10.58 6.07
C GLU A 211 -11.86 -11.23 4.68
N THR A 212 -11.95 -10.43 3.62
CA THR A 212 -11.97 -10.94 2.24
C THR A 212 -10.63 -11.57 1.83
N ILE A 213 -9.52 -11.08 2.38
CA ILE A 213 -8.17 -11.57 2.08
C ILE A 213 -7.87 -12.86 2.87
N GLU A 214 -8.35 -12.94 4.09
CA GLU A 214 -8.12 -14.09 4.98
C GLU A 214 -9.06 -15.28 4.70
N GLY A 215 -10.20 -15.03 4.05
CA GLY A 215 -11.16 -15.95 3.48
C GLY A 215 -11.78 -16.91 3.82
#